data_fb541aa719656dac0448917739dc381b
#
_entry.id   fb541aa719656dac0448917739dc381b
#
_cell.length_a   1.000
_cell.length_b   1.000
_cell.length_c   1.000
_cell.angle_alpha   90.00
_cell.angle_beta   90.00
_cell.angle_gamma   90.00
#
_symmetry.space_group_name_H-M   'P 1'
#
loop_
_entity.id
_entity.type
_entity.pdbx_description
1 polymer ?
#
loop_
_entity_poly.entity_id
_entity_poly.type
_entity_poly.pdbx_seq_one_letter_code
_entity_poly.pdbx_strand_id
1 'polypeptide(L)'
;RRIVAFLASHPMVASVAYPELESHPDHALAKRLLPRGSGAVFSFDLRGDRRAGQQFIESLGLFSHLANVGDARSLVIHPASTTHFRMDADALAAAGISEGTIRLSIGLEDADDLIDDLKRGLKAAERAMSAVPGKAAVKATGAR
;
A
#
# COMPACT_ATOMS: atom_id res chain seq x y z
N ARG A 1 2.53 14.75 4.77
CA ARG A 1 3.66 14.41 5.66
C ARG A 1 3.24 13.54 6.85
N ARG A 2 2.21 13.91 7.62
CA ARG A 2 1.74 13.12 8.78
C ARG A 2 1.38 11.69 8.40
N ILE A 3 0.66 11.50 7.29
CA ILE A 3 0.27 10.18 6.77
C ILE A 3 1.51 9.37 6.35
N VAL A 4 2.47 9.99 5.67
CA VAL A 4 3.73 9.34 5.29
C VAL A 4 4.51 8.87 6.52
N ALA A 5 4.64 9.72 7.55
CA ALA A 5 5.32 9.36 8.80
C ALA A 5 4.62 8.20 9.52
N PHE A 6 3.28 8.20 9.58
CA PHE A 6 2.50 7.11 10.14
C PHE A 6 2.74 5.79 9.39
N LEU A 7 2.65 5.80 8.06
CA LEU A 7 2.86 4.60 7.24
C LEU A 7 4.31 4.08 7.34
N ALA A 8 5.31 4.97 7.30
CA ALA A 8 6.71 4.58 7.39
C ALA A 8 7.08 3.92 8.73
N SER A 9 6.33 4.20 9.80
CA SER A 9 6.53 3.61 11.12
C SER A 9 5.69 2.35 11.37
N HIS A 10 4.77 2.00 10.47
CA HIS A 10 3.82 0.92 10.73
C HIS A 10 4.41 -0.47 10.36
N PRO A 11 4.29 -1.50 11.23
CA PRO A 11 4.92 -2.81 11.01
C PRO A 11 4.39 -3.55 9.77
N MET A 12 3.15 -3.30 9.35
CA MET A 12 2.55 -3.87 8.14
C MET A 12 3.04 -3.21 6.84
N VAL A 13 3.80 -2.12 6.91
CA VAL A 13 4.35 -1.42 5.76
C VAL A 13 5.80 -1.84 5.55
N ALA A 14 6.12 -2.27 4.35
CA ALA A 14 7.47 -2.68 3.97
C ALA A 14 8.33 -1.49 3.52
N SER A 15 7.73 -0.59 2.75
CA SER A 15 8.40 0.60 2.23
C SER A 15 7.39 1.71 1.94
N VAL A 16 7.86 2.95 1.89
CA VAL A 16 7.09 4.12 1.44
C VAL A 16 7.93 4.88 0.41
N ALA A 17 7.43 4.99 -0.80
CA ALA A 17 8.07 5.72 -1.89
C ALA A 17 7.67 7.21 -1.83
N TYR A 18 8.34 7.97 -0.98
CA TYR A 18 8.13 9.41 -0.83
C TYR A 18 9.45 10.16 -0.66
N PRO A 19 9.81 11.07 -1.58
CA PRO A 19 11.14 11.65 -1.65
C PRO A 19 11.56 12.53 -0.44
N GLU A 20 10.62 12.94 0.40
CA GLU A 20 10.95 13.67 1.63
C GLU A 20 11.45 12.76 2.76
N LEU A 21 11.32 11.44 2.64
CA LEU A 21 11.93 10.51 3.59
C LEU A 21 13.44 10.45 3.36
N GLU A 22 14.22 10.55 4.43
CA GLU A 22 15.69 10.50 4.37
C GLU A 22 16.21 9.18 3.78
N SER A 23 15.44 8.10 3.91
CA SER A 23 15.74 6.79 3.35
C SER A 23 15.52 6.71 1.83
N HIS A 24 14.86 7.69 1.21
CA HIS A 24 14.60 7.68 -0.24
C HIS A 24 15.89 8.00 -1.02
N PRO A 25 16.22 7.24 -2.09
CA PRO A 25 17.46 7.45 -2.85
C PRO A 25 17.58 8.86 -3.43
N ASP A 26 16.47 9.47 -3.81
CA ASP A 26 16.44 10.82 -4.41
C ASP A 26 16.14 11.93 -3.38
N HIS A 27 16.29 11.66 -2.07
CA HIS A 27 15.96 12.64 -1.02
C HIS A 27 16.70 13.98 -1.23
N ALA A 28 18.01 13.93 -1.46
CA ALA A 28 18.82 15.13 -1.67
C ALA A 28 18.41 15.92 -2.92
N LEU A 29 18.04 15.23 -3.99
CA LEU A 29 17.55 15.82 -5.23
C LEU A 29 16.19 16.48 -5.01
N ALA A 30 15.27 15.77 -4.36
CA ALA A 30 13.93 16.29 -4.04
C ALA A 30 14.00 17.54 -3.17
N LYS A 31 14.84 17.55 -2.15
CA LYS A 31 15.05 18.71 -1.27
C LYS A 31 15.49 19.95 -2.04
N ARG A 32 16.30 19.75 -3.10
CA ARG A 32 16.78 20.84 -3.97
C ARG A 32 15.71 21.30 -4.95
N LEU A 33 15.00 20.38 -5.60
CA LEU A 33 14.05 20.68 -6.67
C LEU A 33 12.65 21.00 -6.16
N LEU A 34 12.26 20.43 -5.03
CA LEU A 34 10.92 20.54 -4.44
C LEU A 34 10.96 21.12 -3.02
N PRO A 35 11.52 22.33 -2.83
CA PRO A 35 11.75 22.89 -1.48
C PRO A 35 10.45 23.11 -0.69
N ARG A 36 9.30 23.17 -1.37
CA ARG A 36 7.99 23.36 -0.73
C ARG A 36 7.27 22.04 -0.42
N GLY A 37 7.80 20.91 -0.87
CA GLY A 37 7.24 19.57 -0.64
C GLY A 37 7.04 18.77 -1.92
N SER A 38 6.98 17.44 -1.78
CA SER A 38 6.93 16.48 -2.89
C SER A 38 5.49 16.12 -3.33
N GLY A 39 4.50 16.89 -2.88
CA GLY A 39 3.12 16.71 -3.28
C GLY A 39 2.36 15.69 -2.43
N ALA A 40 1.17 15.34 -2.91
CA ALA A 40 0.18 14.54 -2.16
C ALA A 40 0.00 13.12 -2.73
N VAL A 41 0.70 12.78 -3.81
CA VAL A 41 0.61 11.45 -4.45
C VAL A 41 1.87 10.66 -4.14
N PHE A 42 1.69 9.45 -3.61
CA PHE A 42 2.80 8.54 -3.31
C PHE A 42 2.31 7.11 -3.24
N SER A 43 3.24 6.16 -3.19
CA SER A 43 2.93 4.75 -2.98
C SER A 43 3.65 4.20 -1.75
N PHE A 44 3.11 3.10 -1.25
CA PHE A 44 3.76 2.30 -0.24
C PHE A 44 3.48 0.81 -0.50
N ASP A 45 4.33 -0.05 0.01
CA ASP A 45 4.18 -1.50 -0.11
C ASP A 45 3.70 -2.08 1.22
N LEU A 46 2.59 -2.80 1.18
CA LEU A 46 2.15 -3.66 2.28
C LEU A 46 3.02 -4.91 2.34
N ARG A 47 3.29 -5.38 3.55
CA ARG A 47 3.73 -6.76 3.76
C ARG A 47 2.55 -7.67 3.52
N GLY A 48 2.72 -8.65 2.63
CA GLY A 48 1.67 -9.60 2.28
C GLY A 48 1.51 -9.77 0.77
N ASP A 49 0.50 -10.53 0.42
CA ASP A 49 0.14 -10.86 -0.95
C ASP A 49 -0.97 -9.93 -1.50
N ARG A 50 -1.39 -10.20 -2.73
CA ARG A 50 -2.49 -9.50 -3.40
C ARG A 50 -3.78 -9.48 -2.59
N ARG A 51 -4.07 -10.54 -1.82
CA ARG A 51 -5.26 -10.63 -0.97
C ARG A 51 -5.20 -9.63 0.18
N ALA A 52 -4.04 -9.45 0.79
CA ALA A 52 -3.85 -8.44 1.83
C ALA A 52 -4.11 -7.03 1.29
N GLY A 53 -3.61 -6.72 0.09
CA GLY A 53 -3.88 -5.44 -0.60
C GLY A 53 -5.36 -5.22 -0.91
N GLN A 54 -6.08 -6.25 -1.36
CA GLN A 54 -7.52 -6.18 -1.59
C GLN A 54 -8.29 -5.91 -0.29
N GLN A 55 -8.00 -6.64 0.78
CA GLN A 55 -8.68 -6.47 2.07
C GLN A 55 -8.38 -5.11 2.69
N PHE A 56 -7.16 -4.59 2.48
CA PHE A 56 -6.83 -3.22 2.85
C PHE A 56 -7.79 -2.22 2.20
N ILE A 57 -7.89 -2.22 0.87
CA ILE A 57 -8.71 -1.26 0.12
C ILE A 57 -10.20 -1.40 0.44
N GLU A 58 -10.73 -2.64 0.48
CA GLU A 58 -12.14 -2.91 0.73
C GLU A 58 -12.61 -2.48 2.13
N SER A 59 -11.68 -2.33 3.06
CA SER A 59 -11.96 -1.92 4.44
C SER A 59 -11.89 -0.42 4.67
N LEU A 60 -11.45 0.37 3.68
CA LEU A 60 -11.41 1.82 3.78
C LEU A 60 -12.83 2.39 3.58
N GLY A 61 -13.16 3.41 4.36
CA GLY A 61 -14.47 4.08 4.29
C GLY A 61 -14.40 5.53 3.85
N LEU A 62 -13.23 6.16 4.00
CA LEU A 62 -13.04 7.57 3.68
C LEU A 62 -12.36 7.75 2.33
N PHE A 63 -11.36 6.91 2.02
CA PHE A 63 -10.69 6.92 0.72
C PHE A 63 -11.61 6.42 -0.39
N SER A 64 -11.68 7.15 -1.50
CA SER A 64 -12.39 6.70 -2.70
C SER A 64 -11.50 5.76 -3.53
N HIS A 65 -12.03 4.61 -3.92
CA HIS A 65 -11.34 3.65 -4.75
C HIS A 65 -11.39 4.09 -6.23
N LEU A 66 -10.48 4.97 -6.61
CA LEU A 66 -10.43 5.59 -7.93
C LEU A 66 -9.00 5.92 -8.35
N ALA A 67 -8.68 5.66 -9.62
CA ALA A 67 -7.41 6.01 -10.23
C ALA A 67 -7.43 7.45 -10.78
N ASN A 68 -7.11 8.43 -9.94
CA ASN A 68 -6.94 9.83 -10.32
C ASN A 68 -5.83 10.47 -9.49
N VAL A 69 -5.49 11.72 -9.77
CA VAL A 69 -4.55 12.54 -9.02
C VAL A 69 -5.08 13.97 -8.90
N GLY A 70 -4.81 14.63 -7.77
CA GLY A 70 -5.19 16.03 -7.56
C GLY A 70 -6.67 16.26 -7.32
N ASP A 71 -7.39 15.27 -6.84
CA ASP A 71 -8.78 15.38 -6.39
C ASP A 71 -8.83 16.03 -4.99
N ALA A 72 -9.95 16.70 -4.68
CA ALA A 72 -10.22 17.20 -3.34
C ALA A 72 -10.45 16.07 -2.32
N ARG A 73 -10.87 14.89 -2.79
CA ARG A 73 -11.00 13.67 -2.00
C ARG A 73 -9.72 12.85 -2.02
N SER A 74 -9.45 12.19 -0.91
CA SER A 74 -8.40 11.18 -0.85
C SER A 74 -8.77 9.94 -1.64
N LEU A 75 -7.85 9.51 -2.50
CA LEU A 75 -8.03 8.39 -3.41
C LEU A 75 -7.02 7.30 -3.11
N VAL A 76 -7.43 6.06 -3.37
CA VAL A 76 -6.60 4.87 -3.20
C VAL A 76 -6.76 3.93 -4.38
N ILE A 77 -5.68 3.30 -4.82
CA ILE A 77 -5.71 2.14 -5.72
C ILE A 77 -4.73 1.07 -5.25
N HIS A 78 -5.07 -0.17 -5.55
CA HIS A 78 -4.20 -1.33 -5.47
C HIS A 78 -3.92 -1.82 -6.88
N PRO A 79 -2.79 -1.44 -7.52
CA PRO A 79 -2.53 -1.72 -8.93
C PRO A 79 -2.64 -3.20 -9.30
N ALA A 80 -2.12 -4.09 -8.45
CA ALA A 80 -2.12 -5.53 -8.70
C ALA A 80 -3.53 -6.14 -8.82
N SER A 81 -4.56 -5.56 -8.20
CA SER A 81 -5.95 -6.04 -8.31
C SER A 81 -6.82 -5.20 -9.25
N THR A 82 -6.32 -4.08 -9.77
CA THR A 82 -7.10 -3.14 -10.58
C THR A 82 -6.45 -2.90 -11.94
N THR A 83 -5.58 -1.90 -12.06
CA THR A 83 -4.99 -1.47 -13.33
C THR A 83 -4.04 -2.51 -13.94
N HIS A 84 -3.45 -3.39 -13.12
CA HIS A 84 -2.47 -4.40 -13.51
C HIS A 84 -2.92 -5.83 -13.16
N PHE A 85 -4.23 -6.07 -13.03
CA PHE A 85 -4.77 -7.35 -12.54
C PHE A 85 -4.41 -8.56 -13.43
N ARG A 86 -4.09 -8.35 -14.71
CA ARG A 86 -3.68 -9.39 -15.65
C ARG A 86 -2.19 -9.71 -15.63
N MET A 87 -1.39 -8.92 -14.91
CA MET A 87 0.05 -9.14 -14.79
C MET A 87 0.33 -10.18 -13.70
N ASP A 88 1.25 -11.09 -14.00
CA ASP A 88 1.82 -11.99 -13.01
C ASP A 88 2.86 -11.26 -12.13
N ALA A 89 3.43 -11.96 -11.14
CA ALA A 89 4.37 -11.38 -10.19
C ALA A 89 5.64 -10.84 -10.88
N ASP A 90 6.13 -11.53 -11.91
CA ASP A 90 7.34 -11.15 -12.63
C ASP A 90 7.12 -9.89 -13.47
N ALA A 91 5.99 -9.80 -14.15
CA ALA A 91 5.60 -8.62 -14.92
C ALA A 91 5.35 -7.40 -14.03
N LEU A 92 4.74 -7.58 -12.85
CA LEU A 92 4.58 -6.53 -11.83
C LEU A 92 5.94 -6.04 -11.34
N ALA A 93 6.84 -6.95 -11.00
CA ALA A 93 8.20 -6.61 -10.54
C ALA A 93 8.98 -5.83 -11.61
N ALA A 94 8.88 -6.22 -12.89
CA ALA A 94 9.48 -5.50 -14.01
C ALA A 94 8.92 -4.06 -14.15
N ALA A 95 7.67 -3.85 -13.76
CA ALA A 95 7.04 -2.53 -13.71
C ALA A 95 7.34 -1.75 -12.42
N GLY A 96 8.14 -2.30 -11.49
CA GLY A 96 8.44 -1.70 -10.20
C GLY A 96 7.26 -1.72 -9.22
N ILE A 97 6.32 -2.65 -9.40
CA ILE A 97 5.11 -2.79 -8.60
C ILE A 97 5.16 -4.13 -7.89
N SER A 98 4.93 -4.15 -6.58
CA SER A 98 4.74 -5.39 -5.83
C SER A 98 3.26 -5.80 -5.77
N GLU A 99 2.99 -7.03 -5.34
CA GLU A 99 1.60 -7.45 -5.07
C GLU A 99 0.95 -6.68 -3.90
N GLY A 100 1.76 -6.06 -3.05
CA GLY A 100 1.31 -5.24 -1.91
C GLY A 100 1.35 -3.74 -2.17
N THR A 101 1.69 -3.29 -3.38
CA THR A 101 1.79 -1.86 -3.69
C THR A 101 0.42 -1.17 -3.62
N ILE A 102 0.32 -0.13 -2.80
CA ILE A 102 -0.84 0.76 -2.68
C ILE A 102 -0.41 2.16 -3.11
N ARG A 103 -1.20 2.81 -3.94
CA ARG A 103 -1.01 4.22 -4.30
C ARG A 103 -2.09 5.06 -3.65
N LEU A 104 -1.68 6.15 -3.00
CA LEU A 104 -2.55 7.16 -2.42
C LEU A 104 -2.43 8.49 -3.18
N SER A 105 -3.55 9.19 -3.30
CA SER A 105 -3.61 10.62 -3.64
C SER A 105 -4.37 11.31 -2.51
N ILE A 106 -3.67 12.05 -1.66
CA ILE A 106 -4.24 12.65 -0.46
C ILE A 106 -5.00 13.92 -0.83
N GLY A 107 -6.23 14.01 -0.37
CA GLY A 107 -7.14 15.14 -0.55
C GLY A 107 -7.05 16.17 0.58
N LEU A 108 -8.18 16.80 0.87
CA LEU A 108 -8.30 17.92 1.80
C LEU A 108 -8.94 17.54 3.14
N GLU A 109 -9.23 16.26 3.37
CA GLU A 109 -9.81 15.75 4.60
C GLU A 109 -8.84 15.93 5.78
N ASP A 110 -9.37 15.85 7.01
CA ASP A 110 -8.53 15.89 8.20
C ASP A 110 -7.54 14.71 8.22
N ALA A 111 -6.29 15.01 8.58
CA ALA A 111 -5.24 14.00 8.54
C ALA A 111 -5.41 12.90 9.61
N ASP A 112 -6.05 13.19 10.73
CA ASP A 112 -6.32 12.19 11.77
C ASP A 112 -7.41 11.23 11.32
N ASP A 113 -8.46 11.72 10.66
CA ASP A 113 -9.52 10.91 10.08
C ASP A 113 -8.95 9.97 9.00
N LEU A 114 -8.08 10.48 8.14
CA LEU A 114 -7.39 9.67 7.12
C LEU A 114 -6.50 8.60 7.74
N ILE A 115 -5.76 8.93 8.81
CA ILE A 115 -4.91 7.98 9.53
C ILE A 115 -5.78 6.89 10.19
N ASP A 116 -6.92 7.24 10.75
CA ASP A 116 -7.81 6.27 11.38
C ASP A 116 -8.44 5.32 10.35
N ASP A 117 -8.76 5.82 9.17
CA ASP A 117 -9.20 4.98 8.06
C ASP A 117 -8.09 4.05 7.57
N LEU A 118 -6.86 4.54 7.43
CA LEU A 118 -5.71 3.72 7.07
C LEU A 118 -5.41 2.63 8.12
N LYS A 119 -5.54 2.91 9.42
CA LYS A 119 -5.43 1.91 10.50
C LYS A 119 -6.44 0.77 10.32
N ARG A 120 -7.67 1.10 9.91
CA ARG A 120 -8.73 0.12 9.62
C ARG A 120 -8.30 -0.82 8.49
N GLY A 121 -7.82 -0.25 7.38
CA GLY A 121 -7.31 -1.01 6.24
C GLY A 121 -6.12 -1.89 6.60
N LEU A 122 -5.13 -1.35 7.33
CA LEU A 122 -3.95 -2.10 7.77
C LEU A 122 -4.32 -3.29 8.67
N LYS A 123 -5.27 -3.10 9.59
CA LYS A 123 -5.79 -4.18 10.44
C LYS A 123 -6.51 -5.27 9.63
N ALA A 124 -7.22 -4.91 8.57
CA ALA A 124 -7.87 -5.88 7.68
C ALA A 124 -6.84 -6.68 6.87
N ALA A 125 -5.80 -6.03 6.35
CA ALA A 125 -4.69 -6.69 5.67
C ALA A 125 -3.98 -7.70 6.59
N GLU A 126 -3.67 -7.31 7.82
CA GLU A 126 -3.04 -8.18 8.82
C GLU A 126 -3.88 -9.43 9.12
N ARG A 127 -5.19 -9.26 9.29
CA ARG A 127 -6.13 -10.38 9.48
C ARG A 127 -6.16 -11.31 8.29
N ALA A 128 -6.12 -10.78 7.06
CA ALA A 128 -6.10 -11.57 5.84
C ALA A 128 -4.86 -12.46 5.75
N MET A 129 -3.71 -11.95 6.17
CA MET A 129 -2.46 -12.72 6.24
C MET A 129 -2.52 -13.82 7.30
N SER A 130 -3.09 -13.52 8.47
CA SER A 130 -3.20 -14.48 9.59
C SER A 130 -4.21 -15.59 9.31
N ALA A 131 -5.18 -15.36 8.43
CA ALA A 131 -6.25 -16.31 8.08
C ALA A 131 -5.85 -17.33 7.00
N VAL A 132 -4.59 -17.37 6.52
CA VAL A 132 -4.11 -18.40 5.61
C VAL A 132 -3.95 -19.70 6.42
N PRO A 133 -4.77 -20.76 6.18
CA PRO A 133 -4.57 -22.04 6.85
C PRO A 133 -3.19 -22.57 6.48
N GLY A 134 -2.38 -22.88 7.48
CA GLY A 134 -1.10 -23.55 7.27
C GLY A 134 -1.30 -24.72 6.31
N LYS A 135 -0.37 -24.91 5.34
CA LYS A 135 -0.30 -26.05 4.44
C LYS A 135 -0.69 -27.32 5.20
N ALA A 136 -1.85 -27.89 4.87
CA ALA A 136 -2.23 -29.20 5.37
C ALA A 136 -1.06 -30.17 5.11
N ALA A 137 -0.51 -30.73 6.16
CA ALA A 137 0.49 -31.78 6.05
C ALA A 137 -0.09 -32.89 5.17
N VAL A 138 0.52 -33.10 4.01
CA VAL A 138 0.23 -34.27 3.16
C VAL A 138 0.60 -35.49 3.99
N LYS A 139 -0.41 -36.16 4.56
CA LYS A 139 -0.24 -37.50 5.12
C LYS A 139 0.17 -38.41 3.97
N ALA A 140 1.43 -38.80 3.98
CA ALA A 140 1.88 -39.94 3.17
C ALA A 140 1.15 -41.18 3.68
N THR A 141 0.11 -41.60 2.96
CA THR A 141 -0.51 -42.90 3.16
C THR A 141 0.37 -43.91 2.44
N GLY A 142 1.21 -44.58 3.21
CA GLY A 142 1.95 -45.74 2.71
C GLY A 142 0.96 -46.85 2.34
N ALA A 143 1.01 -47.27 1.10
CA ALA A 143 0.37 -48.49 0.62
C ALA A 143 1.27 -49.67 0.94
N ARG A 144 0.65 -50.70 1.51
CA ARG A 144 1.17 -52.07 1.52
C ARG A 144 0.78 -52.76 0.22
#